data_77f9149d2d08b9e8427b8908f1815cbd
#
_entry.id   77f9149d2d08b9e8427b8908f1815cbd
#
_cell.length_a   1.000
_cell.length_b   1.000
_cell.length_c   1.000
_cell.angle_alpha   90.00
_cell.angle_beta   90.00
_cell.angle_gamma   90.00
#
_symmetry.space_group_name_H-M   'P 1'
#
loop_
_entity.id
_entity.type
_entity.pdbx_description
1 polymer ?
#
loop_
_entity_poly.entity_id
_entity_poly.type
_entity_poly.pdbx_seq_one_letter_code
_entity_poly.pdbx_strand_id
1 'polypeptide(L)'
;KKDIIITAGGKNIAPKNIEAALMEHPAICQAVVIGDRRKFLSAVVAIDPEKAAEANGDLNSFQSSVQEHVDTINKRFARVEHVRKFSILPRELDQDNGELTPTMKIKRRIVHDNWADVIDAMYE
;
A
#
# COMPACT_ATOMS: atom_id res chain seq x y z
N LYS A 1 13.87 -11.97 -9.06
CA LYS A 1 13.08 -12.52 -7.95
C LYS A 1 11.71 -11.91 -7.91
N LYS A 2 10.70 -12.76 -7.82
CA LYS A 2 9.33 -12.30 -7.66
C LYS A 2 9.00 -12.18 -6.19
N ASP A 3 8.42 -11.06 -5.82
CA ASP A 3 7.90 -10.90 -4.47
C ASP A 3 6.59 -11.68 -4.35
N ILE A 4 6.49 -12.51 -3.34
CA ILE A 4 5.27 -13.27 -3.07
C ILE A 4 4.95 -13.12 -1.59
N ILE A 5 3.67 -12.83 -1.32
CA ILE A 5 3.15 -12.81 0.03
C ILE A 5 2.48 -14.15 0.29
N ILE A 6 2.76 -14.75 1.43
CA ILE A 6 2.08 -15.97 1.87
C ILE A 6 1.23 -15.58 3.07
N THR A 7 -0.09 -15.62 2.90
CA THR A 7 -1.01 -15.24 3.97
C THR A 7 -1.02 -16.29 5.09
N ALA A 8 -1.63 -15.95 6.21
CA ALA A 8 -1.76 -16.88 7.34
C ALA A 8 -2.50 -18.15 6.94
N GLY A 9 -3.39 -18.06 5.94
CA GLY A 9 -4.10 -19.23 5.41
C GLY A 9 -3.33 -20.02 4.37
N GLY A 10 -2.08 -19.66 4.11
CA GLY A 10 -1.21 -20.37 3.16
C GLY A 10 -1.41 -20.00 1.70
N LYS A 11 -2.14 -18.95 1.40
CA LYS A 11 -2.35 -18.51 0.01
C LYS A 11 -1.17 -17.68 -0.49
N ASN A 12 -0.73 -17.96 -1.72
CA ASN A 12 0.33 -17.23 -2.38
C ASN A 12 -0.27 -16.06 -3.15
N ILE A 13 0.20 -14.86 -2.87
CA ILE A 13 -0.31 -13.63 -3.48
C ILE A 13 0.85 -12.89 -4.14
N ALA A 14 0.63 -12.41 -5.37
CA ALA A 14 1.60 -11.57 -6.07
C ALA A 14 1.26 -10.11 -5.80
N PRO A 15 1.96 -9.44 -4.89
CA PRO A 15 1.56 -8.09 -4.46
C PRO A 15 1.71 -7.05 -5.56
N LYS A 16 2.63 -7.24 -6.51
CA LYS A 16 2.89 -6.23 -7.55
C LYS A 16 1.67 -5.94 -8.42
N ASN A 17 0.85 -6.95 -8.70
CA ASN A 17 -0.34 -6.75 -9.51
C ASN A 17 -1.36 -5.86 -8.80
N ILE A 18 -1.52 -6.08 -7.50
CA ILE A 18 -2.43 -5.29 -6.68
C ILE A 18 -1.88 -3.87 -6.50
N GLU A 19 -0.57 -3.76 -6.28
CA GLU A 19 0.07 -2.46 -6.14
C GLU A 19 -0.06 -1.62 -7.41
N ALA A 20 0.11 -2.24 -8.56
CA ALA A 20 -0.06 -1.54 -9.83
C ALA A 20 -1.50 -1.02 -9.99
N ALA A 21 -2.48 -1.82 -9.59
CA ALA A 21 -3.88 -1.41 -9.64
C ALA A 21 -4.16 -0.26 -8.68
N LEU A 22 -3.57 -0.29 -7.48
CA LEU A 22 -3.70 0.82 -6.53
C LEU A 22 -3.13 2.11 -7.10
N MET A 23 -2.01 2.03 -7.78
CA MET A 23 -1.34 3.20 -8.36
C MET A 23 -2.03 3.75 -9.60
N GLU A 24 -3.10 3.13 -10.08
CA GLU A 24 -3.96 3.70 -11.12
C GLU A 24 -4.71 4.93 -10.61
N HIS A 25 -4.86 5.08 -9.30
CA HIS A 25 -5.45 6.29 -8.73
C HIS A 25 -4.53 7.48 -8.98
N PRO A 26 -5.05 8.61 -9.51
CA PRO A 26 -4.20 9.74 -9.90
C PRO A 26 -3.37 10.34 -8.77
N ALA A 27 -3.83 10.22 -7.53
CA ALA A 27 -3.15 10.81 -6.39
C ALA A 27 -2.20 9.84 -5.70
N ILE A 28 -2.26 8.53 -6.00
CA ILE A 28 -1.39 7.54 -5.36
C ILE A 28 -0.12 7.39 -6.18
N CYS A 29 1.02 7.75 -5.61
CA CYS A 29 2.31 7.62 -6.30
C CYS A 29 3.08 6.37 -5.88
N GLN A 30 2.76 5.81 -4.71
CA GLN A 30 3.40 4.59 -4.21
C GLN A 30 2.36 3.78 -3.44
N ALA A 31 2.44 2.46 -3.56
CA ALA A 31 1.56 1.55 -2.83
C ALA A 31 2.35 0.31 -2.45
N VAL A 32 2.17 -0.14 -1.22
CA VAL A 32 2.80 -1.37 -0.73
C VAL A 32 1.71 -2.24 -0.11
N VAL A 33 1.53 -3.43 -0.66
CA VAL A 33 0.57 -4.40 -0.14
C VAL A 33 1.22 -5.16 1.01
N ILE A 34 0.50 -5.26 2.11
CA ILE A 34 0.92 -5.94 3.34
C ILE A 34 0.03 -7.16 3.52
N GLY A 35 0.58 -8.28 3.94
CA GLY A 35 -0.23 -9.46 4.15
C GLY A 35 0.53 -10.71 4.50
N ASP A 36 1.87 -10.64 4.48
CA ASP A 36 2.69 -11.81 4.78
C ASP A 36 2.40 -12.29 6.19
N ARG A 37 1.96 -13.54 6.30
CA ARG A 37 1.57 -14.19 7.55
C ARG A 37 0.39 -13.51 8.27
N ARG A 38 -0.36 -12.68 7.53
CA ARG A 38 -1.53 -11.98 8.09
C ARG A 38 -2.82 -12.62 7.58
N LYS A 39 -3.91 -12.37 8.29
CA LYS A 39 -5.22 -12.97 7.99
C LYS A 39 -5.84 -12.44 6.71
N PHE A 40 -5.51 -11.20 6.34
CA PHE A 40 -6.02 -10.54 5.15
C PHE A 40 -4.98 -9.55 4.64
N LEU A 41 -5.20 -9.04 3.43
CA LEU A 41 -4.31 -8.03 2.85
C LEU A 41 -4.73 -6.63 3.28
N SER A 42 -3.74 -5.81 3.51
CA SER A 42 -3.92 -4.38 3.69
C SER A 42 -2.91 -3.66 2.79
N ALA A 43 -2.94 -2.36 2.77
CA ALA A 43 -2.01 -1.58 1.96
C ALA A 43 -1.68 -0.27 2.66
N VAL A 44 -0.44 0.19 2.45
CA VAL A 44 -0.07 1.57 2.76
C VAL A 44 0.16 2.27 1.42
N VAL A 45 -0.34 3.49 1.30
CA VAL A 45 -0.25 4.27 0.07
C VAL A 45 0.33 5.64 0.38
N ALA A 46 1.12 6.18 -0.55
CA ALA A 46 1.66 7.52 -0.45
C ALA A 46 1.02 8.40 -1.51
N ILE A 47 0.66 9.60 -1.13
CA ILE A 47 0.03 10.57 -2.03
C ILE A 47 1.11 11.37 -2.74
N ASP A 48 0.90 11.61 -4.03
CA ASP A 48 1.79 12.44 -4.85
C ASP A 48 1.95 13.80 -4.17
N PRO A 49 3.19 14.29 -3.98
CA PRO A 49 3.41 15.57 -3.31
C PRO A 49 2.70 16.75 -3.97
N GLU A 50 2.57 16.75 -5.29
CA GLU A 50 1.85 17.82 -5.98
C GLU A 50 0.36 17.80 -5.64
N LYS A 51 -0.22 16.60 -5.57
CA LYS A 51 -1.63 16.45 -5.19
C LYS A 51 -1.84 16.83 -3.73
N ALA A 52 -0.91 16.43 -2.86
CA ALA A 52 -0.98 16.79 -1.45
C ALA A 52 -0.91 18.32 -1.28
N ALA A 53 -0.06 18.99 -2.05
CA ALA A 53 0.06 20.44 -2.01
C ALA A 53 -1.23 21.12 -2.47
N GLU A 54 -1.89 20.58 -3.49
CA GLU A 54 -3.18 21.11 -3.97
C GLU A 54 -4.25 21.03 -2.87
N ALA A 55 -4.14 20.07 -1.97
CA ALA A 55 -5.05 19.88 -0.85
C ALA A 55 -4.53 20.55 0.43
N ASN A 56 -3.56 21.46 0.31
CA ASN A 56 -2.97 22.16 1.45
C ASN A 56 -2.39 21.21 2.51
N GLY A 57 -1.89 20.05 2.07
CA GLY A 57 -1.33 19.05 2.96
C GLY A 57 -2.34 18.22 3.73
N ASP A 58 -3.64 18.38 3.44
CA ASP A 58 -4.69 17.62 4.10
C ASP A 58 -4.84 16.25 3.44
N LEU A 59 -4.08 15.27 3.92
CA LEU A 59 -4.10 13.92 3.38
C LEU A 59 -5.42 13.21 3.66
N ASN A 60 -6.14 13.60 4.70
CA ASN A 60 -7.45 13.02 5.00
C ASN A 60 -8.48 13.29 3.90
N SER A 61 -8.27 14.36 3.11
CA SER A 61 -9.16 14.67 2.00
C SER A 61 -9.16 13.60 0.91
N PHE A 62 -8.13 12.74 0.88
CA PHE A 62 -8.04 11.66 -0.10
C PHE A 62 -8.67 10.35 0.38
N GLN A 63 -9.07 10.28 1.65
CA GLN A 63 -9.55 9.02 2.25
C GLN A 63 -10.71 8.40 1.47
N SER A 64 -11.72 9.20 1.13
CA SER A 64 -12.91 8.70 0.43
C SER A 64 -12.59 8.24 -0.98
N SER A 65 -11.80 9.01 -1.73
CA SER A 65 -11.49 8.64 -3.12
C SER A 65 -10.60 7.41 -3.18
N VAL A 66 -9.69 7.26 -2.24
CA VAL A 66 -8.84 6.07 -2.17
C VAL A 66 -9.69 4.86 -1.79
N GLN A 67 -10.62 5.01 -0.85
CA GLN A 67 -11.52 3.91 -0.46
C GLN A 67 -12.36 3.45 -1.65
N GLU A 68 -12.92 4.38 -2.41
CA GLU A 68 -13.69 4.04 -3.61
C GLU A 68 -12.84 3.28 -4.64
N HIS A 69 -11.59 3.73 -4.80
CA HIS A 69 -10.67 3.07 -5.71
C HIS A 69 -10.34 1.65 -5.25
N VAL A 70 -10.07 1.48 -3.96
CA VAL A 70 -9.81 0.15 -3.38
C VAL A 70 -11.01 -0.77 -3.61
N ASP A 71 -12.21 -0.27 -3.36
CA ASP A 71 -13.43 -1.06 -3.58
C ASP A 71 -13.57 -1.47 -5.05
N THR A 72 -13.23 -0.57 -5.96
CA THR A 72 -13.30 -0.83 -7.40
C THR A 72 -12.30 -1.88 -7.82
N ILE A 73 -11.03 -1.76 -7.40
CA ILE A 73 -10.02 -2.73 -7.81
C ILE A 73 -10.23 -4.10 -7.18
N ASN A 74 -10.81 -4.15 -5.99
CA ASN A 74 -11.11 -5.43 -5.34
C ASN A 74 -12.03 -6.30 -6.19
N LYS A 75 -12.89 -5.69 -6.99
CA LYS A 75 -13.78 -6.41 -7.90
C LYS A 75 -13.02 -7.13 -9.02
N ARG A 76 -11.78 -6.72 -9.30
CA ARG A 76 -10.94 -7.29 -10.35
C ARG A 76 -10.09 -8.47 -9.87
N PHE A 77 -10.03 -8.68 -8.55
CA PHE A 77 -9.15 -9.69 -7.95
C PHE A 77 -9.95 -10.75 -7.20
N ALA A 78 -9.31 -11.90 -6.99
CA ALA A 78 -9.91 -12.97 -6.21
C ALA A 78 -10.09 -12.51 -4.75
N ARG A 79 -11.02 -13.14 -4.05
CA ARG A 79 -11.38 -12.75 -2.69
C ARG A 79 -10.17 -12.67 -1.74
N VAL A 80 -9.24 -13.64 -1.86
CA VAL A 80 -8.04 -13.66 -1.01
C VAL A 80 -7.08 -12.52 -1.31
N GLU A 81 -7.24 -11.88 -2.46
CA GLU A 81 -6.40 -10.77 -2.91
C GLU A 81 -7.04 -9.41 -2.64
N HIS A 82 -8.21 -9.38 -2.01
CA HIS A 82 -8.86 -8.10 -1.68
C HIS A 82 -8.10 -7.36 -0.60
N VAL A 83 -7.85 -6.07 -0.85
CA VAL A 83 -7.28 -5.17 0.16
C VAL A 83 -8.43 -4.75 1.07
N ARG A 84 -8.39 -5.18 2.31
CA ARG A 84 -9.49 -4.93 3.25
C ARG A 84 -9.35 -3.64 4.03
N LYS A 85 -8.11 -3.21 4.24
CA LYS A 85 -7.82 -1.97 4.94
C LYS A 85 -6.65 -1.27 4.28
N PHE A 86 -6.61 0.03 4.39
CA PHE A 86 -5.46 0.79 3.89
C PHE A 86 -5.17 1.96 4.83
N SER A 87 -3.96 2.48 4.73
CA SER A 87 -3.56 3.70 5.43
C SER A 87 -2.82 4.60 4.46
N ILE A 88 -3.06 5.90 4.57
CA ILE A 88 -2.34 6.90 3.79
C ILE A 88 -1.14 7.33 4.63
N LEU A 89 0.06 7.18 4.07
CA LEU A 89 1.28 7.55 4.76
C LEU A 89 1.45 9.07 4.76
N PRO A 90 2.05 9.63 5.82
CA PRO A 90 2.25 11.09 5.91
C PRO A 90 3.31 11.63 4.96
N ARG A 91 4.10 10.76 4.32
CA ARG A 91 5.14 11.13 3.37
C ARG A 91 5.35 10.02 2.37
N GLU A 92 6.04 10.35 1.28
CA GLU A 92 6.47 9.32 0.33
C GLU A 92 7.55 8.42 0.94
N LEU A 93 7.63 7.20 0.42
CA LEU A 93 8.77 6.32 0.69
C LEU A 93 9.99 6.88 -0.05
N ASP A 94 11.17 6.74 0.56
CA ASP A 94 12.38 7.31 -0.03
C ASP A 94 13.62 6.45 0.20
N GLN A 95 14.71 6.81 -0.49
CA GLN A 95 15.98 6.13 -0.36
C GLN A 95 16.68 6.47 0.95
N ASP A 96 16.50 7.70 1.43
CA ASP A 96 17.18 8.17 2.64
C ASP A 96 16.75 7.37 3.87
N ASN A 97 15.50 6.92 3.89
CA ASN A 97 15.00 6.07 4.97
C ASN A 97 15.17 4.58 4.68
N GLY A 98 15.89 4.24 3.61
CA GLY A 98 16.18 2.86 3.26
C GLY A 98 15.00 2.10 2.66
N GLU A 99 13.94 2.79 2.31
CA GLU A 99 12.70 2.15 1.84
C GLU A 99 12.71 1.82 0.35
N LEU A 100 13.56 2.50 -0.40
CA LEU A 100 13.71 2.27 -1.84
C LEU A 100 15.15 1.94 -2.20
N THR A 101 15.32 1.12 -3.22
CA THR A 101 16.65 0.86 -3.80
C THR A 101 17.05 2.04 -4.69
N PRO A 102 18.34 2.11 -5.13
CA PRO A 102 18.74 3.14 -6.08
C PRO A 102 17.94 3.15 -7.38
N THR A 103 17.35 2.00 -7.77
CA THR A 103 16.49 1.92 -8.94
C THR A 103 15.02 2.11 -8.59
N MET A 104 14.73 2.64 -7.41
CA MET A 104 13.40 2.98 -6.91
C MET A 104 12.48 1.78 -6.69
N LYS A 105 13.04 0.62 -6.45
CA LYS A 105 12.27 -0.56 -6.06
C LYS A 105 12.02 -0.55 -4.55
N ILE A 106 10.84 -1.02 -4.15
CA ILE A 106 10.44 -1.03 -2.75
C ILE A 106 11.18 -2.13 -1.99
N LYS A 107 11.75 -1.75 -0.85
CA LYS A 107 12.37 -2.69 0.09
C LYS A 107 11.33 -3.01 1.15
N ARG A 108 10.53 -4.04 0.91
CA ARG A 108 9.34 -4.37 1.71
C ARG A 108 9.63 -4.52 3.20
N ARG A 109 10.73 -5.20 3.52
CA ARG A 109 11.09 -5.42 4.92
C ARG A 109 11.33 -4.10 5.64
N ILE A 110 12.04 -3.18 5.00
CA ILE A 110 12.33 -1.87 5.59
C ILE A 110 11.04 -1.06 5.75
N VAL A 111 10.18 -1.08 4.74
CA VAL A 111 8.87 -0.40 4.84
C VAL A 111 8.08 -0.98 6.01
N HIS A 112 8.05 -2.29 6.13
CA HIS A 112 7.34 -2.95 7.23
C HIS A 112 7.91 -2.50 8.59
N ASP A 113 9.23 -2.45 8.70
CA ASP A 113 9.87 -2.05 9.96
C ASP A 113 9.62 -0.58 10.29
N ASN A 114 9.75 0.30 9.28
CA ASN A 114 9.58 1.74 9.48
C ASN A 114 8.14 2.13 9.81
N TRP A 115 7.17 1.37 9.30
CA TRP A 115 5.76 1.70 9.44
C TRP A 115 5.00 0.65 10.25
N ALA A 116 5.72 -0.07 11.13
CA ALA A 116 5.15 -1.17 11.91
C ALA A 116 3.92 -0.74 12.70
N ASP A 117 3.94 0.44 13.32
CA ASP A 117 2.81 0.94 14.10
C ASP A 117 1.57 1.14 13.24
N VAL A 118 1.75 1.72 12.06
CA VAL A 118 0.67 1.96 11.11
C VAL A 118 0.10 0.62 10.62
N ILE A 119 1.00 -0.31 10.27
CA ILE A 119 0.63 -1.61 9.75
C ILE A 119 -0.13 -2.41 10.82
N ASP A 120 0.42 -2.48 12.03
CA ASP A 120 -0.21 -3.25 13.11
C ASP A 120 -1.60 -2.69 13.45
N ALA A 121 -1.78 -1.38 13.40
CA ALA A 121 -3.08 -0.76 13.66
C ALA A 121 -4.15 -1.23 12.68
N MET A 122 -3.77 -1.56 11.43
CA MET A 122 -4.74 -2.07 10.45
C MET A 122 -5.21 -3.48 10.76
N TYR A 123 -4.51 -4.19 11.63
CA TYR A 123 -4.84 -5.57 11.99
C TYR A 123 -5.42 -5.73 13.40
N GLU A 124 -5.64 -4.63 14.08
CA GLU A 124 -6.29 -4.64 15.39
C GLU A 124 -7.78 -4.86 15.30
#